data_2cb724afad3621e7346c34df81594ab5
#
_entry.id   2cb724afad3621e7346c34df81594ab5
#
_cell.length_a   1.000
_cell.length_b   1.000
_cell.length_c   1.000
_cell.angle_alpha   90.00
_cell.angle_beta   90.00
_cell.angle_gamma   90.00
#
_symmetry.space_group_name_H-M   'P 1'
#
loop_
_entity.id
_entity.type
_entity.pdbx_description
1 polymer ?
#
loop_
_entity_poly.entity_id
_entity_poly.type
_entity_poly.pdbx_seq_one_letter_code
_entity_poly.pdbx_strand_id
1 'polypeptide(L)'
;MKTKSLTFALVASLATVFVASSCSSDDEPEAPVAAQVVGSYTGNEVIMVDNDESSNETKTYEITKTSDTSVDMTVPEWGMGMMTIPSFVVKNIPLVKSGNAITGNVASYSGTVKNAKGDEKAYVVSNVTLMFSDKTVVGTYSLKYGNMPFLMTTTFTGTRK
;
A
#
# COMPACT_ATOMS: atom_id res chain seq x y z
N MET A 1 -95.95 -11.43 -9.91
CA MET A 1 -95.66 -9.99 -9.79
C MET A 1 -94.18 -9.79 -9.78
N LYS A 2 -93.66 -9.11 -10.74
CA LYS A 2 -92.35 -8.57 -11.12
C LYS A 2 -91.15 -8.93 -10.28
N THR A 3 -90.39 -9.86 -10.77
CA THR A 3 -88.97 -10.11 -10.42
C THR A 3 -88.10 -9.20 -11.22
N LYS A 4 -87.21 -8.44 -10.57
CA LYS A 4 -86.12 -7.66 -11.19
C LYS A 4 -84.83 -8.41 -11.02
N SER A 5 -84.29 -8.83 -12.19
CA SER A 5 -82.98 -9.39 -12.34
C SER A 5 -81.88 -8.33 -12.10
N LEU A 6 -80.92 -8.61 -11.23
CA LEU A 6 -79.74 -7.79 -11.01
C LEU A 6 -78.51 -8.54 -11.54
N THR A 7 -78.07 -8.09 -12.70
CA THR A 7 -76.81 -8.58 -13.32
C THR A 7 -75.61 -7.99 -12.61
N PHE A 8 -74.81 -8.85 -11.99
CA PHE A 8 -73.54 -8.46 -11.39
C PHE A 8 -72.45 -8.58 -12.42
N ALA A 9 -71.91 -7.45 -12.87
CA ALA A 9 -70.75 -7.40 -13.76
C ALA A 9 -69.48 -7.54 -12.91
N LEU A 10 -68.78 -8.65 -13.10
CA LEU A 10 -67.48 -8.91 -12.50
C LEU A 10 -66.37 -8.23 -13.31
N VAL A 11 -65.85 -7.14 -12.82
CA VAL A 11 -64.67 -6.48 -13.39
C VAL A 11 -63.44 -7.11 -12.77
N ALA A 12 -62.78 -7.96 -13.54
CA ALA A 12 -61.47 -8.51 -13.20
C ALA A 12 -60.38 -7.46 -13.50
N SER A 13 -59.90 -6.76 -12.48
CA SER A 13 -58.75 -5.88 -12.54
C SER A 13 -57.47 -6.73 -12.44
N LEU A 14 -56.80 -6.87 -13.58
CA LEU A 14 -55.49 -7.49 -13.68
C LEU A 14 -54.42 -6.53 -13.12
N ALA A 15 -54.06 -6.70 -11.85
CA ALA A 15 -52.96 -5.95 -11.25
C ALA A 15 -51.65 -6.56 -11.75
N THR A 16 -51.05 -5.95 -12.75
CA THR A 16 -49.62 -6.20 -13.15
C THR A 16 -48.72 -5.69 -12.04
N VAL A 17 -48.18 -6.60 -11.24
CA VAL A 17 -47.10 -6.32 -10.29
C VAL A 17 -45.85 -6.15 -11.12
N PHE A 18 -45.43 -4.89 -11.37
CA PHE A 18 -44.07 -4.57 -11.78
C PHE A 18 -43.16 -4.84 -10.58
N VAL A 19 -42.51 -6.00 -10.58
CA VAL A 19 -41.32 -6.24 -9.75
C VAL A 19 -40.22 -5.40 -10.36
N ALA A 20 -40.04 -4.17 -9.88
CA ALA A 20 -38.85 -3.41 -10.09
C ALA A 20 -37.74 -4.16 -9.36
N SER A 21 -36.93 -4.96 -10.10
CA SER A 21 -35.65 -5.41 -9.65
C SER A 21 -34.80 -4.18 -9.46
N SER A 22 -34.83 -3.58 -8.26
CA SER A 22 -33.80 -2.67 -7.84
C SER A 22 -32.53 -3.52 -7.68
N CYS A 23 -31.67 -3.52 -8.70
CA CYS A 23 -30.26 -3.78 -8.47
C CYS A 23 -29.77 -2.68 -7.53
N SER A 24 -29.88 -2.91 -6.23
CA SER A 24 -29.02 -2.26 -5.27
C SER A 24 -27.64 -2.85 -5.53
N SER A 25 -26.84 -2.21 -6.37
CA SER A 25 -25.40 -2.29 -6.22
C SER A 25 -25.16 -1.73 -4.82
N ASP A 26 -24.98 -2.61 -3.85
CA ASP A 26 -24.36 -2.27 -2.58
C ASP A 26 -22.93 -1.85 -2.95
N ASP A 27 -22.76 -0.57 -3.32
CA ASP A 27 -21.46 0.09 -3.35
C ASP A 27 -21.04 0.23 -1.88
N GLU A 28 -20.51 -0.86 -1.32
CA GLU A 28 -19.80 -0.81 -0.06
C GLU A 28 -18.66 0.20 -0.24
N PRO A 29 -18.56 1.24 0.60
CA PRO A 29 -17.58 2.29 0.42
C PRO A 29 -16.19 1.68 0.34
N GLU A 30 -15.47 1.96 -0.75
CA GLU A 30 -14.14 1.41 -0.97
C GLU A 30 -13.22 1.76 0.21
N ALA A 31 -12.49 0.77 0.72
CA ALA A 31 -11.56 0.97 1.83
C ALA A 31 -10.53 2.06 1.49
N PRO A 32 -10.13 2.91 2.45
CA PRO A 32 -9.11 3.93 2.24
C PRO A 32 -7.87 3.36 1.54
N VAL A 33 -7.25 4.12 0.64
CA VAL A 33 -6.11 3.66 -0.17
C VAL A 33 -4.99 3.09 0.69
N ALA A 34 -4.67 3.75 1.81
CA ALA A 34 -3.65 3.26 2.74
C ALA A 34 -4.03 1.93 3.38
N ALA A 35 -5.30 1.70 3.71
CA ALA A 35 -5.76 0.45 4.31
C ALA A 35 -5.58 -0.76 3.37
N GLN A 36 -5.55 -0.53 2.06
CA GLN A 36 -5.39 -1.57 1.05
C GLN A 36 -3.95 -2.11 0.97
N VAL A 37 -2.96 -1.33 1.43
CA VAL A 37 -1.52 -1.64 1.28
C VAL A 37 -0.77 -1.87 2.58
N VAL A 38 -1.39 -1.65 3.75
CA VAL A 38 -0.72 -1.91 5.04
C VAL A 38 -0.44 -3.40 5.23
N GLY A 39 0.68 -3.70 5.88
CA GLY A 39 1.08 -5.07 6.22
C GLY A 39 2.58 -5.31 6.13
N SER A 40 2.96 -6.55 6.43
CA SER A 40 4.33 -7.04 6.34
C SER A 40 4.57 -7.66 4.98
N TYR A 41 5.53 -7.16 4.25
CA TYR A 41 5.94 -7.66 2.94
C TYR A 41 7.28 -8.36 3.04
N THR A 42 7.30 -9.64 2.73
CA THR A 42 8.54 -10.45 2.73
C THR A 42 8.95 -10.78 1.31
N GLY A 43 10.21 -10.56 0.98
CA GLY A 43 10.72 -10.85 -0.36
C GLY A 43 12.17 -10.49 -0.53
N ASN A 44 12.58 -10.39 -1.78
CA ASN A 44 13.97 -10.17 -2.16
C ASN A 44 14.34 -8.68 -2.12
N GLU A 45 15.45 -8.36 -1.45
CA GLU A 45 16.09 -7.06 -1.44
C GLU A 45 17.45 -7.14 -2.13
N VAL A 46 17.67 -6.28 -3.11
CA VAL A 46 18.95 -6.11 -3.77
C VAL A 46 19.50 -4.72 -3.47
N ILE A 47 20.70 -4.63 -2.95
CA ILE A 47 21.40 -3.37 -2.69
C ILE A 47 22.63 -3.26 -3.61
N MET A 48 22.67 -2.17 -4.36
CA MET A 48 23.78 -1.81 -5.23
C MET A 48 24.58 -0.67 -4.61
N VAL A 49 25.91 -0.74 -4.68
CA VAL A 49 26.84 0.33 -4.32
C VAL A 49 27.72 0.59 -5.52
N ASP A 50 27.73 1.82 -6.03
CA ASP A 50 28.51 2.21 -7.22
C ASP A 50 28.27 1.28 -8.43
N ASN A 51 27.03 0.78 -8.60
CA ASN A 51 26.55 -0.18 -9.60
C ASN A 51 26.99 -1.64 -9.41
N ASP A 52 27.67 -1.97 -8.32
CA ASP A 52 28.01 -3.35 -7.97
C ASP A 52 26.98 -3.89 -6.95
N GLU A 53 26.55 -5.15 -7.12
CA GLU A 53 25.66 -5.81 -6.17
C GLU A 53 26.41 -6.07 -4.86
N SER A 54 25.95 -5.44 -3.79
CA SER A 54 26.53 -5.55 -2.45
C SER A 54 25.75 -6.48 -1.53
N SER A 55 24.46 -6.66 -1.79
CA SER A 55 23.60 -7.56 -1.03
C SER A 55 22.43 -8.02 -1.87
N ASN A 56 22.03 -9.28 -1.64
CA ASN A 56 20.86 -9.90 -2.27
C ASN A 56 20.27 -10.88 -1.27
N GLU A 57 19.30 -10.42 -0.48
CA GLU A 57 18.78 -11.16 0.67
C GLU A 57 17.26 -11.11 0.74
N THR A 58 16.67 -12.07 1.45
CA THR A 58 15.26 -12.01 1.82
C THR A 58 15.08 -11.12 3.03
N LYS A 59 14.28 -10.07 2.90
CA LYS A 59 13.96 -9.09 3.95
C LYS A 59 12.46 -8.96 4.15
N THR A 60 12.07 -8.37 5.26
CA THR A 60 10.67 -8.02 5.57
C THR A 60 10.58 -6.52 5.80
N TYR A 61 9.74 -5.87 5.00
CA TYR A 61 9.39 -4.46 5.12
C TYR A 61 8.01 -4.34 5.77
N GLU A 62 7.85 -3.36 6.65
CA GLU A 62 6.57 -3.07 7.27
C GLU A 62 5.98 -1.78 6.69
N ILE A 63 4.74 -1.86 6.23
CA ILE A 63 3.98 -0.71 5.75
C ILE A 63 2.86 -0.44 6.76
N THR A 64 2.88 0.74 7.37
CA THR A 64 1.91 1.14 8.39
C THR A 64 1.13 2.38 7.95
N LYS A 65 -0.16 2.43 8.27
CA LYS A 65 -1.03 3.56 7.93
C LYS A 65 -0.70 4.77 8.80
N THR A 66 -0.57 5.94 8.17
CA THR A 66 -0.49 7.24 8.86
C THR A 66 -1.72 8.11 8.62
N SER A 67 -2.34 8.00 7.45
CA SER A 67 -3.61 8.61 7.11
C SER A 67 -4.39 7.72 6.12
N ASP A 68 -5.53 8.17 5.64
CA ASP A 68 -6.28 7.43 4.62
C ASP A 68 -5.57 7.35 3.26
N THR A 69 -4.63 8.27 3.03
CA THR A 69 -3.88 8.41 1.77
C THR A 69 -2.37 8.41 1.95
N SER A 70 -1.83 8.03 3.13
CA SER A 70 -0.39 7.97 3.36
C SER A 70 0.00 6.83 4.29
N VAL A 71 1.24 6.37 4.13
CA VAL A 71 1.84 5.29 4.91
C VAL A 71 3.26 5.65 5.35
N ASP A 72 3.73 4.95 6.40
CA ASP A 72 5.13 4.86 6.75
C ASP A 72 5.69 3.54 6.23
N MET A 73 6.95 3.54 5.79
CA MET A 73 7.70 2.35 5.40
C MET A 73 8.85 2.13 6.37
N THR A 74 8.83 1.02 7.09
CA THR A 74 9.96 0.58 7.91
C THR A 74 10.88 -0.29 7.06
N VAL A 75 12.11 0.19 6.87
CA VAL A 75 13.19 -0.53 6.19
C VAL A 75 13.91 -1.39 7.23
N PRO A 76 14.13 -2.69 6.97
CA PRO A 76 14.82 -3.57 7.91
C PRO A 76 16.30 -3.21 8.03
N GLU A 77 16.93 -3.71 9.09
CA GLU A 77 18.37 -3.60 9.27
C GLU A 77 19.13 -4.27 8.13
N TRP A 78 20.20 -3.62 7.70
CA TRP A 78 21.11 -4.14 6.70
C TRP A 78 22.56 -4.05 7.19
N GLY A 79 23.37 -5.04 6.86
CA GLY A 79 24.76 -5.08 7.28
C GLY A 79 25.68 -5.66 6.22
N MET A 80 26.88 -5.07 6.08
CA MET A 80 27.95 -5.56 5.25
C MET A 80 29.26 -5.53 6.06
N GLY A 81 29.75 -6.71 6.41
CA GLY A 81 30.98 -6.84 7.21
C GLY A 81 30.84 -6.18 8.59
N MET A 82 31.67 -5.19 8.89
CA MET A 82 31.63 -4.45 10.14
C MET A 82 30.67 -3.26 10.15
N MET A 83 29.97 -3.02 9.05
CA MET A 83 29.06 -1.90 8.90
C MET A 83 27.62 -2.41 8.99
N THR A 84 26.87 -1.84 9.91
CA THR A 84 25.44 -2.09 10.06
C THR A 84 24.68 -0.79 9.92
N ILE A 85 23.69 -0.77 9.06
CA ILE A 85 22.69 0.28 8.96
C ILE A 85 21.47 -0.22 9.74
N PRO A 86 21.12 0.38 10.88
CA PRO A 86 19.97 -0.03 11.65
C PRO A 86 18.67 0.13 10.87
N SER A 87 17.62 -0.57 11.28
CA SER A 87 16.28 -0.34 10.77
C SER A 87 15.89 1.14 10.92
N PHE A 88 15.27 1.70 9.88
CA PHE A 88 14.82 3.09 9.87
C PHE A 88 13.44 3.22 9.20
N VAL A 89 12.82 4.39 9.34
CA VAL A 89 11.45 4.62 8.84
C VAL A 89 11.43 5.78 7.86
N VAL A 90 10.88 5.57 6.68
CA VAL A 90 10.49 6.63 5.75
C VAL A 90 9.03 6.97 6.02
N LYS A 91 8.77 8.20 6.48
CA LYS A 91 7.46 8.61 6.99
C LYS A 91 6.64 9.35 5.94
N ASN A 92 5.32 9.23 6.10
CA ASN A 92 4.31 10.02 5.36
C ASN A 92 4.46 9.89 3.84
N ILE A 93 4.65 8.69 3.33
CA ILE A 93 4.68 8.41 1.88
C ILE A 93 3.26 8.58 1.35
N PRO A 94 2.98 9.60 0.51
CA PRO A 94 1.66 9.78 -0.07
C PRO A 94 1.37 8.69 -1.09
N LEU A 95 0.13 8.23 -1.11
CA LEU A 95 -0.35 7.18 -2.00
C LEU A 95 -1.33 7.73 -3.04
N VAL A 96 -1.20 7.25 -4.26
CA VAL A 96 -2.13 7.53 -5.36
C VAL A 96 -2.62 6.21 -5.92
N LYS A 97 -3.95 6.06 -6.02
CA LYS A 97 -4.58 4.90 -6.67
C LYS A 97 -4.93 5.23 -8.12
N SER A 98 -4.58 4.34 -9.03
CA SER A 98 -4.93 4.41 -10.45
C SER A 98 -5.36 3.02 -10.91
N GLY A 99 -6.65 2.83 -11.07
CA GLY A 99 -7.22 1.49 -11.31
C GLY A 99 -6.90 0.54 -10.15
N ASN A 100 -6.29 -0.59 -10.46
CA ASN A 100 -5.89 -1.60 -9.47
C ASN A 100 -4.48 -1.37 -8.88
N ALA A 101 -3.73 -0.41 -9.41
CA ALA A 101 -2.39 -0.08 -8.93
C ALA A 101 -2.44 1.05 -7.91
N ILE A 102 -1.66 0.91 -6.84
CA ILE A 102 -1.43 1.97 -5.85
C ILE A 102 0.06 2.30 -5.87
N THR A 103 0.39 3.58 -5.98
CA THR A 103 1.78 4.03 -6.00
C THR A 103 2.04 5.00 -4.87
N GLY A 104 3.25 4.92 -4.30
CA GLY A 104 3.75 5.87 -3.32
C GLY A 104 5.06 6.49 -3.79
N ASN A 105 5.22 7.81 -3.67
CA ASN A 105 6.44 8.48 -4.13
C ASN A 105 6.88 9.55 -3.14
N VAL A 106 8.18 9.56 -2.82
CA VAL A 106 8.82 10.64 -2.04
C VAL A 106 10.14 11.01 -2.71
N ALA A 107 10.29 12.28 -3.07
CA ALA A 107 11.52 12.77 -3.70
C ALA A 107 12.73 12.67 -2.75
N SER A 108 12.55 13.04 -1.48
CA SER A 108 13.58 12.94 -0.45
C SER A 108 12.96 12.92 0.95
N TYR A 109 13.54 12.12 1.82
CA TYR A 109 13.23 12.05 3.25
C TYR A 109 14.53 12.00 4.05
N SER A 110 14.61 12.74 5.14
CA SER A 110 15.78 12.75 6.04
C SER A 110 15.36 12.40 7.46
N GLY A 111 16.18 11.62 8.13
CA GLY A 111 15.97 11.22 9.50
C GLY A 111 17.27 10.94 10.24
N THR A 112 17.15 10.54 11.50
CA THR A 112 18.25 10.04 12.32
C THR A 112 17.89 8.68 12.89
N VAL A 113 18.90 7.84 13.09
CA VAL A 113 18.75 6.54 13.73
C VAL A 113 19.97 6.27 14.62
N LYS A 114 19.78 5.56 15.73
CA LYS A 114 20.89 5.18 16.61
C LYS A 114 21.55 3.92 16.09
N ASN A 115 22.86 3.98 15.93
CA ASN A 115 23.67 2.79 15.63
C ASN A 115 23.79 1.85 16.85
N ALA A 116 24.43 0.70 16.68
CA ALA A 116 24.64 -0.28 17.77
C ALA A 116 25.45 0.27 18.95
N LYS A 117 26.21 1.36 18.76
CA LYS A 117 26.97 2.04 19.82
C LYS A 117 26.16 3.14 20.53
N GLY A 118 24.93 3.38 20.10
CA GLY A 118 24.06 4.45 20.61
C GLY A 118 24.29 5.83 19.98
N ASP A 119 25.20 5.96 19.02
CA ASP A 119 25.43 7.23 18.32
C ASP A 119 24.30 7.51 17.33
N GLU A 120 23.83 8.75 17.30
CA GLU A 120 22.90 9.20 16.26
C GLU A 120 23.60 9.35 14.91
N LYS A 121 23.03 8.74 13.90
CA LYS A 121 23.49 8.82 12.50
C LYS A 121 22.35 9.36 11.65
N ALA A 122 22.65 10.40 10.88
CA ALA A 122 21.72 10.93 9.89
C ALA A 122 21.60 9.96 8.70
N TYR A 123 20.42 9.87 8.11
CA TYR A 123 20.20 9.21 6.84
C TYR A 123 19.34 10.07 5.92
N VAL A 124 19.56 9.93 4.64
CA VAL A 124 18.76 10.55 3.59
C VAL A 124 18.34 9.45 2.62
N VAL A 125 17.03 9.33 2.44
CA VAL A 125 16.44 8.45 1.43
C VAL A 125 15.91 9.33 0.32
N SER A 126 16.22 9.01 -0.92
CA SER A 126 15.78 9.77 -2.08
C SER A 126 15.20 8.85 -3.16
N ASN A 127 14.38 9.44 -4.04
CA ASN A 127 13.75 8.74 -5.16
C ASN A 127 12.95 7.51 -4.70
N VAL A 128 12.24 7.62 -3.57
CA VAL A 128 11.40 6.52 -3.09
C VAL A 128 10.24 6.34 -4.04
N THR A 129 10.10 5.13 -4.55
CA THR A 129 8.96 4.70 -5.35
C THR A 129 8.46 3.38 -4.80
N LEU A 130 7.17 3.30 -4.49
CA LEU A 130 6.49 2.07 -4.11
C LEU A 130 5.39 1.80 -5.13
N MET A 131 5.31 0.58 -5.63
CA MET A 131 4.25 0.13 -6.53
C MET A 131 3.59 -1.10 -5.92
N PHE A 132 2.34 -0.96 -5.53
CA PHE A 132 1.53 -2.06 -4.98
C PHE A 132 0.59 -2.59 -6.05
N SER A 133 0.53 -3.91 -6.15
CA SER A 133 -0.43 -4.62 -6.99
C SER A 133 -0.88 -5.87 -6.24
N ASP A 134 -2.17 -5.99 -5.94
CA ASP A 134 -2.75 -7.05 -5.13
C ASP A 134 -2.00 -7.23 -3.79
N LYS A 135 -1.27 -8.33 -3.65
CA LYS A 135 -0.48 -8.64 -2.46
C LYS A 135 1.01 -8.37 -2.63
N THR A 136 1.43 -7.78 -3.75
CA THR A 136 2.84 -7.54 -4.03
C THR A 136 3.20 -6.07 -3.90
N VAL A 137 4.47 -5.81 -3.56
CA VAL A 137 5.07 -4.49 -3.62
C VAL A 137 6.42 -4.58 -4.34
N VAL A 138 6.66 -3.60 -5.21
CA VAL A 138 8.00 -3.30 -5.72
C VAL A 138 8.38 -1.93 -5.18
N GLY A 139 9.47 -1.86 -4.43
CA GLY A 139 10.02 -0.63 -3.86
C GLY A 139 11.41 -0.35 -4.38
N THR A 140 11.68 0.90 -4.72
CA THR A 140 13.02 1.38 -5.06
C THR A 140 13.33 2.65 -4.31
N TYR A 141 14.56 2.81 -3.89
CA TYR A 141 15.04 4.06 -3.27
C TYR A 141 16.57 4.12 -3.29
N SER A 142 17.11 5.33 -3.12
CA SER A 142 18.53 5.55 -2.86
C SER A 142 18.73 5.97 -1.41
N LEU A 143 19.77 5.42 -0.77
CA LEU A 143 20.08 5.69 0.64
C LEU A 143 21.51 6.23 0.78
N LYS A 144 21.63 7.34 1.52
CA LYS A 144 22.88 7.84 2.05
C LYS A 144 22.84 7.76 3.57
N TYR A 145 23.80 7.10 4.19
CA TYR A 145 23.84 6.89 5.63
C TYR A 145 25.10 7.49 6.25
N GLY A 146 24.92 8.38 7.22
CA GLY A 146 26.01 9.06 7.89
C GLY A 146 26.96 9.78 6.92
N ASN A 147 28.27 9.56 7.10
CA ASN A 147 29.33 10.15 6.28
C ASN A 147 29.83 9.19 5.17
N MET A 148 29.04 8.19 4.78
CA MET A 148 29.44 7.28 3.70
C MET A 148 29.65 8.05 2.42
N PRO A 149 30.76 7.78 1.70
CA PRO A 149 31.09 8.51 0.47
C PRO A 149 30.28 8.03 -0.75
N PHE A 150 29.61 6.90 -0.64
CA PHE A 150 28.84 6.28 -1.73
C PHE A 150 27.32 6.34 -1.48
N LEU A 151 26.57 6.26 -2.54
CA LEU A 151 25.12 6.14 -2.56
C LEU A 151 24.75 4.66 -2.73
N MET A 152 23.86 4.18 -1.89
CA MET A 152 23.27 2.83 -2.03
C MET A 152 21.94 2.95 -2.78
N THR A 153 21.74 2.10 -3.78
CA THR A 153 20.43 1.98 -4.45
C THR A 153 19.83 0.64 -4.08
N THR A 154 18.61 0.66 -3.58
CA THR A 154 17.89 -0.53 -3.14
C THR A 154 16.71 -0.79 -4.04
N THR A 155 16.53 -2.06 -4.40
CA THR A 155 15.31 -2.59 -5.02
C THR A 155 14.78 -3.70 -4.14
N PHE A 156 13.51 -3.61 -3.75
CA PHE A 156 12.81 -4.62 -2.96
C PHE A 156 11.58 -5.13 -3.73
N THR A 157 11.41 -6.43 -3.78
CA THR A 157 10.20 -7.06 -4.33
C THR A 157 9.68 -8.03 -3.29
N GLY A 158 8.51 -7.75 -2.74
CA GLY A 158 7.94 -8.52 -1.64
C GLY A 158 6.47 -8.86 -1.84
N THR A 159 6.02 -9.86 -1.09
CA THR A 159 4.63 -10.30 -1.04
C THR A 159 4.11 -10.14 0.38
N ARG A 160 2.91 -9.60 0.50
CA ARG A 160 2.22 -9.44 1.77
C ARG A 160 1.75 -10.79 2.30
N LYS A 161 2.05 -11.06 3.55
CA LYS A 161 1.60 -12.25 4.30
C LYS A 161 0.14 -12.13 4.72
#